data_c38d43435d2cccb7486b0eed6ae200a4
#
_entry.id   c38d43435d2cccb7486b0eed6ae200a4
#
_cell.length_a   1.000
_cell.length_b   1.000
_cell.length_c   1.000
_cell.angle_alpha   90.00
_cell.angle_beta   90.00
_cell.angle_gamma   90.00
#
_symmetry.space_group_name_H-M   'P 1'
#
loop_
_entity.id
_entity.type
_entity.pdbx_description
1 polymer ?
#
loop_
_entity_poly.entity_id
_entity_poly.type
_entity_poly.pdbx_seq_one_letter_code
_entity_poly.pdbx_strand_id
1 'polypeptide(L)'
;MAATISAPTLTEIECSLAQWKWRLRFNPRLEAAYEAARGGDRNRAIVYYLLLYLAVKLLFLLANLQVGTEVFRVSMMLRLGIVLPLTLIAVFLLMSAMPGWVHGFAAFTPLITETALVMVLGRLSGSAVSARYVLAAGVGIFAQTLLMRAPFRYCVYGLAAALAVFCGLCEIHWPGHFGPPVSGDYLVFVTGFSLPALYERHSRERAERREFLLNETNRLRMEDILHMNAHLERLSSLDALTGVFNRRYLDEALPQLCDIAVENQRWIGILMVDIDEFKSLNDTEGHQHGDFCLEQVAQVLQLSVRAGVDTVARYGGDEFIAILPDADRQQAILIAERVRHSIEAVALRGTLRGLVTISAGATAVRGERGSNLSAEDLVATADQALYAAKRSGRNRVIYTNHWLNAGHSRTALAKVQAPPA
;
A
#
# COMPACT_ATOMS: atom_id res chain seq x y z
N MET A 1 -26.38 4.98 9.38
CA MET A 1 -25.31 5.91 9.83
C MET A 1 -24.09 5.07 10.20
N ALA A 2 -23.15 4.88 9.31
CA ALA A 2 -21.87 4.27 9.63
C ALA A 2 -21.04 5.34 10.33
N ALA A 3 -20.84 5.19 11.63
CA ALA A 3 -19.88 6.00 12.37
C ALA A 3 -18.51 5.77 11.71
N THR A 4 -17.89 6.83 11.25
CA THR A 4 -16.51 6.81 10.74
C THR A 4 -15.62 6.42 11.92
N ILE A 5 -15.32 5.12 12.03
CA ILE A 5 -14.41 4.61 13.06
C ILE A 5 -13.03 5.12 12.65
N SER A 6 -12.47 6.05 13.44
CA SER A 6 -11.10 6.51 13.22
C SER A 6 -10.14 5.33 13.26
N ALA A 7 -9.15 5.32 12.37
CA ALA A 7 -8.13 4.27 12.32
C ALA A 7 -7.44 4.12 13.70
N PRO A 8 -7.06 2.89 14.09
CA PRO A 8 -6.34 2.65 15.34
C PRO A 8 -4.98 3.35 15.33
N THR A 9 -4.56 3.89 16.48
CA THR A 9 -3.26 4.52 16.63
C THR A 9 -2.17 3.49 16.93
N LEU A 10 -0.92 3.80 16.59
CA LEU A 10 0.23 2.93 16.84
C LEU A 10 0.34 2.58 18.34
N THR A 11 0.12 3.55 19.23
CA THR A 11 0.13 3.36 20.69
C THR A 11 -0.96 2.41 21.18
N GLU A 12 -2.16 2.44 20.60
CA GLU A 12 -3.25 1.50 20.93
C GLU A 12 -2.89 0.07 20.53
N ILE A 13 -2.23 -0.10 19.37
CA ILE A 13 -1.80 -1.40 18.87
C ILE A 13 -0.66 -1.95 19.74
N GLU A 14 0.37 -1.17 20.04
CA GLU A 14 1.51 -1.56 20.88
C GLU A 14 1.07 -1.90 22.30
N CYS A 15 0.18 -1.13 22.89
CA CYS A 15 -0.41 -1.44 24.20
C CYS A 15 -1.18 -2.77 24.16
N SER A 16 -1.93 -3.02 23.08
CA SER A 16 -2.64 -4.28 22.89
C SER A 16 -1.69 -5.47 22.73
N LEU A 17 -0.57 -5.30 22.03
CA LEU A 17 0.49 -6.31 21.90
C LEU A 17 1.17 -6.61 23.23
N ALA A 18 1.49 -5.58 24.02
CA ALA A 18 2.15 -5.74 25.32
C ALA A 18 1.24 -6.44 26.37
N GLN A 19 -0.06 -6.16 26.33
CA GLN A 19 -1.06 -6.77 27.21
C GLN A 19 -1.59 -8.11 26.73
N TRP A 20 -1.09 -8.62 25.60
CA TRP A 20 -1.56 -9.81 24.92
C TRP A 20 -1.24 -11.07 25.73
N LYS A 21 -2.16 -11.47 26.63
CA LYS A 21 -2.01 -12.73 27.41
C LYS A 21 -3.05 -13.77 26.95
N TRP A 22 -4.20 -13.82 27.58
CA TRP A 22 -5.22 -14.87 27.33
C TRP A 22 -6.51 -14.34 26.69
N ARG A 23 -6.67 -13.01 26.57
CA ARG A 23 -7.91 -12.40 26.10
C ARG A 23 -7.96 -12.37 24.57
N LEU A 24 -9.00 -12.98 23.99
CA LEU A 24 -9.30 -12.93 22.54
C LEU A 24 -10.18 -11.71 22.16
N ARG A 25 -10.01 -10.58 22.82
CA ARG A 25 -10.76 -9.35 22.50
C ARG A 25 -9.84 -8.15 22.54
N PHE A 26 -9.95 -7.34 21.52
CA PHE A 26 -9.37 -6.01 21.44
C PHE A 26 -10.27 -4.96 22.11
N ASN A 27 -9.78 -3.73 22.18
CA ASN A 27 -10.66 -2.60 22.45
C ASN A 27 -11.69 -2.46 21.31
N PRO A 28 -12.83 -1.76 21.51
CA PRO A 28 -13.90 -1.70 20.51
C PRO A 28 -13.47 -1.19 19.14
N ARG A 29 -12.50 -0.26 19.07
CA ARG A 29 -11.97 0.29 17.80
C ARG A 29 -11.14 -0.74 17.03
N LEU A 30 -10.19 -1.38 17.70
CA LEU A 30 -9.37 -2.44 17.11
C LEU A 30 -10.21 -3.67 16.75
N GLU A 31 -11.22 -4.02 17.55
CA GLU A 31 -12.13 -5.12 17.23
C GLU A 31 -12.92 -4.83 15.95
N ALA A 32 -13.42 -3.60 15.80
CA ALA A 32 -14.14 -3.19 14.58
C ALA A 32 -13.22 -3.21 13.35
N ALA A 33 -11.98 -2.74 13.47
CA ALA A 33 -10.98 -2.80 12.39
C ALA A 33 -10.63 -4.25 12.02
N TYR A 34 -10.43 -5.13 13.02
CA TYR A 34 -10.18 -6.54 12.81
C TYR A 34 -11.35 -7.24 12.09
N GLU A 35 -12.58 -6.99 12.53
CA GLU A 35 -13.78 -7.56 11.90
C GLU A 35 -13.97 -7.04 10.47
N ALA A 36 -13.69 -5.76 10.22
CA ALA A 36 -13.73 -5.20 8.87
C ALA A 36 -12.69 -5.85 7.94
N ALA A 37 -11.48 -6.10 8.45
CA ALA A 37 -10.39 -6.67 7.67
C ALA A 37 -10.55 -8.18 7.41
N ARG A 38 -11.03 -8.95 8.40
CA ARG A 38 -11.02 -10.43 8.36
C ARG A 38 -12.41 -11.07 8.36
N GLY A 39 -13.47 -10.31 8.69
CA GLY A 39 -14.83 -10.84 8.83
C GLY A 39 -15.38 -11.45 7.54
N GLY A 40 -15.16 -10.80 6.41
CA GLY A 40 -15.62 -11.28 5.10
C GLY A 40 -14.95 -12.59 4.67
N ASP A 41 -13.64 -12.71 4.82
CA ASP A 41 -12.88 -13.92 4.47
C ASP A 41 -13.25 -15.09 5.39
N ARG A 42 -13.44 -14.79 6.67
CA ARG A 42 -13.89 -15.78 7.65
C ARG A 42 -15.25 -16.32 7.31
N ASN A 43 -16.22 -15.45 6.98
CA ASN A 43 -17.57 -15.88 6.62
C ASN A 43 -17.57 -16.73 5.34
N ARG A 44 -16.79 -16.35 4.33
CA ARG A 44 -16.61 -17.15 3.10
C ARG A 44 -16.05 -18.54 3.41
N ALA A 45 -15.03 -18.61 4.28
CA ALA A 45 -14.46 -19.89 4.68
C ALA A 45 -15.49 -20.78 5.42
N ILE A 46 -16.34 -20.21 6.27
CA ILE A 46 -17.43 -20.94 6.94
C ILE A 46 -18.45 -21.44 5.90
N VAL A 47 -18.83 -20.62 4.93
CA VAL A 47 -19.77 -21.00 3.85
C VAL A 47 -19.22 -22.19 3.05
N TYR A 48 -17.95 -22.15 2.62
CA TYR A 48 -17.31 -23.28 1.92
C TYR A 48 -17.30 -24.56 2.78
N TYR A 49 -17.00 -24.42 4.07
CA TYR A 49 -17.07 -25.52 4.98
C TYR A 49 -18.49 -26.12 5.08
N LEU A 50 -19.53 -25.30 5.23
CA LEU A 50 -20.91 -25.74 5.32
C LEU A 50 -21.40 -26.43 4.03
N LEU A 51 -20.99 -25.94 2.88
CA LEU A 51 -21.32 -26.58 1.60
C LEU A 51 -20.62 -27.94 1.43
N LEU A 52 -19.34 -28.03 1.79
CA LEU A 52 -18.61 -29.30 1.81
C LEU A 52 -19.21 -30.27 2.82
N TYR A 53 -19.54 -29.78 4.01
CA TYR A 53 -20.21 -30.56 5.04
C TYR A 53 -21.54 -31.13 4.55
N LEU A 54 -22.36 -30.31 3.89
CA LEU A 54 -23.62 -30.74 3.31
C LEU A 54 -23.42 -31.83 2.25
N ALA A 55 -22.43 -31.65 1.36
CA ALA A 55 -22.11 -32.64 0.32
C ALA A 55 -21.73 -34.00 0.94
N VAL A 56 -20.86 -33.97 1.96
CA VAL A 56 -20.46 -35.18 2.69
C VAL A 56 -21.69 -35.85 3.35
N LYS A 57 -22.60 -35.06 3.95
CA LYS A 57 -23.79 -35.58 4.60
C LYS A 57 -24.81 -36.18 3.64
N LEU A 58 -24.89 -35.67 2.42
CA LEU A 58 -25.70 -36.27 1.35
C LEU A 58 -25.11 -37.62 0.89
N LEU A 59 -23.79 -37.80 0.89
CA LEU A 59 -23.15 -39.08 0.63
C LEU A 59 -23.50 -40.12 1.72
N PHE A 60 -23.60 -39.72 2.98
CA PHE A 60 -24.07 -40.60 4.07
C PHE A 60 -25.52 -41.08 3.90
N LEU A 61 -26.33 -40.42 3.07
CA LEU A 61 -27.66 -40.90 2.71
C LEU A 61 -27.58 -42.27 2.01
N LEU A 62 -26.58 -42.43 1.14
CA LEU A 62 -26.35 -43.72 0.44
C LEU A 62 -25.98 -44.84 1.42
N ALA A 63 -25.25 -44.56 2.49
CA ALA A 63 -24.90 -45.53 3.50
C ALA A 63 -26.14 -46.02 4.27
N ASN A 64 -27.17 -45.18 4.42
CA ASN A 64 -28.41 -45.56 5.11
C ASN A 64 -29.25 -46.58 4.32
N LEU A 65 -29.08 -46.70 2.99
CA LEU A 65 -29.70 -47.74 2.17
C LEU A 65 -29.31 -49.15 2.65
N GLN A 66 -28.09 -49.31 3.14
CA GLN A 66 -27.57 -50.59 3.65
C GLN A 66 -28.14 -50.97 5.01
N VAL A 67 -28.72 -50.01 5.76
CA VAL A 67 -29.28 -50.24 7.11
C VAL A 67 -30.73 -50.70 7.04
N GLY A 68 -31.48 -50.16 6.08
CA GLY A 68 -32.90 -50.51 5.84
C GLY A 68 -33.69 -49.38 5.19
N THR A 69 -34.74 -49.77 4.50
CA THR A 69 -35.56 -48.83 3.70
C THR A 69 -36.29 -47.78 4.56
N GLU A 70 -36.73 -48.13 5.75
CA GLU A 70 -37.40 -47.21 6.68
C GLU A 70 -36.39 -46.14 7.22
N VAL A 71 -35.20 -46.58 7.66
CA VAL A 71 -34.13 -45.66 8.12
C VAL A 71 -33.71 -44.74 7.01
N PHE A 72 -33.57 -45.25 5.78
CA PHE A 72 -33.27 -44.44 4.59
C PHE A 72 -34.35 -43.40 4.33
N ARG A 73 -35.68 -43.79 4.33
CA ARG A 73 -36.81 -42.90 4.09
C ARG A 73 -36.83 -41.75 5.12
N VAL A 74 -36.71 -42.09 6.41
CA VAL A 74 -36.70 -41.09 7.48
C VAL A 74 -35.47 -40.17 7.36
N SER A 75 -34.28 -40.75 7.10
CA SER A 75 -33.06 -39.98 6.89
C SER A 75 -33.20 -38.99 5.73
N MET A 76 -33.78 -39.43 4.60
CA MET A 76 -34.03 -38.61 3.44
C MET A 76 -35.00 -37.46 3.74
N MET A 77 -36.13 -37.76 4.38
CA MET A 77 -37.14 -36.76 4.74
C MET A 77 -36.53 -35.68 5.68
N LEU A 78 -35.81 -36.08 6.71
CA LEU A 78 -35.22 -35.15 7.68
C LEU A 78 -34.05 -34.33 7.09
N ARG A 79 -33.21 -34.94 6.27
CA ARG A 79 -32.07 -34.22 5.65
C ARG A 79 -32.54 -33.24 4.59
N LEU A 80 -33.46 -33.62 3.69
CA LEU A 80 -33.97 -32.72 2.67
C LEU A 80 -34.99 -31.73 3.21
N GLY A 81 -35.80 -32.10 4.23
CA GLY A 81 -36.85 -31.25 4.80
C GLY A 81 -36.35 -30.28 5.88
N ILE A 82 -35.31 -30.63 6.63
CA ILE A 82 -34.82 -29.82 7.76
C ILE A 82 -33.38 -29.40 7.58
N VAL A 83 -32.43 -30.34 7.44
CA VAL A 83 -31.00 -30.03 7.46
C VAL A 83 -30.60 -29.17 6.26
N LEU A 84 -31.06 -29.53 5.07
CA LEU A 84 -30.76 -28.76 3.84
C LEU A 84 -31.32 -27.33 3.89
N PRO A 85 -32.60 -27.08 4.20
CA PRO A 85 -33.12 -25.70 4.30
C PRO A 85 -32.40 -24.88 5.37
N LEU A 86 -32.18 -25.45 6.56
CA LEU A 86 -31.47 -24.73 7.63
C LEU A 86 -30.02 -24.41 7.26
N THR A 87 -29.33 -25.31 6.56
CA THR A 87 -27.98 -25.05 6.07
C THR A 87 -27.97 -23.95 5.02
N LEU A 88 -28.93 -23.92 4.09
CA LEU A 88 -29.06 -22.88 3.09
C LEU A 88 -29.41 -21.51 3.72
N ILE A 89 -30.28 -21.50 4.74
CA ILE A 89 -30.57 -20.30 5.53
C ILE A 89 -29.29 -19.81 6.25
N ALA A 90 -28.52 -20.72 6.85
CA ALA A 90 -27.26 -20.38 7.51
C ALA A 90 -26.26 -19.77 6.53
N VAL A 91 -26.14 -20.35 5.33
CA VAL A 91 -25.29 -19.79 4.24
C VAL A 91 -25.77 -18.40 3.82
N PHE A 92 -27.06 -18.23 3.62
CA PHE A 92 -27.64 -16.91 3.28
C PHE A 92 -27.35 -15.86 4.36
N LEU A 93 -27.55 -16.21 5.64
CA LEU A 93 -27.25 -15.30 6.76
C LEU A 93 -25.77 -14.94 6.84
N LEU A 94 -24.86 -15.90 6.59
CA LEU A 94 -23.41 -15.66 6.59
C LEU A 94 -22.94 -14.75 5.45
N MET A 95 -23.67 -14.75 4.33
CA MET A 95 -23.38 -13.89 3.17
C MET A 95 -24.08 -12.53 3.25
N SER A 96 -25.01 -12.33 4.16
CA SER A 96 -25.74 -11.09 4.35
C SER A 96 -25.03 -10.14 5.33
N ALA A 97 -25.37 -8.84 5.27
CA ALA A 97 -24.82 -7.80 6.17
C ALA A 97 -25.49 -7.86 7.56
N MET A 98 -25.49 -9.03 8.20
CA MET A 98 -26.06 -9.24 9.53
C MET A 98 -25.04 -9.01 10.65
N PRO A 99 -25.48 -8.71 11.87
CA PRO A 99 -24.61 -8.60 13.03
C PRO A 99 -23.80 -9.89 13.26
N GLY A 100 -22.55 -9.77 13.73
CA GLY A 100 -21.63 -10.90 13.92
C GLY A 100 -22.15 -12.01 14.84
N TRP A 101 -23.08 -11.71 15.77
CA TRP A 101 -23.71 -12.73 16.59
C TRP A 101 -24.65 -13.64 15.78
N VAL A 102 -25.35 -13.09 14.78
CA VAL A 102 -26.19 -13.88 13.84
C VAL A 102 -25.31 -14.85 13.05
N HIS A 103 -24.19 -14.37 12.51
CA HIS A 103 -23.21 -15.21 11.82
C HIS A 103 -22.68 -16.33 12.73
N GLY A 104 -22.41 -16.02 13.99
CA GLY A 104 -21.93 -16.97 14.96
C GLY A 104 -22.94 -18.12 15.22
N PHE A 105 -24.20 -17.81 15.40
CA PHE A 105 -25.26 -18.81 15.58
C PHE A 105 -25.55 -19.59 14.29
N ALA A 106 -25.63 -18.90 13.16
CA ALA A 106 -25.86 -19.51 11.85
C ALA A 106 -24.81 -20.59 11.53
N ALA A 107 -23.55 -20.34 11.88
CA ALA A 107 -22.47 -21.29 11.64
C ALA A 107 -22.66 -22.65 12.34
N PHE A 108 -23.29 -22.68 13.52
CA PHE A 108 -23.45 -23.89 14.33
C PHE A 108 -24.84 -24.56 14.21
N THR A 109 -25.83 -23.90 13.63
CA THR A 109 -27.17 -24.47 13.44
C THR A 109 -27.14 -25.82 12.71
N PRO A 110 -26.39 -26.00 11.60
CA PRO A 110 -26.33 -27.29 10.90
C PRO A 110 -25.69 -28.40 11.75
N LEU A 111 -24.72 -28.08 12.63
CA LEU A 111 -24.16 -29.08 13.55
C LEU A 111 -25.19 -29.59 14.54
N ILE A 112 -25.89 -28.67 15.19
CA ILE A 112 -26.86 -29.03 16.25
C ILE A 112 -27.97 -29.86 15.63
N THR A 113 -28.50 -29.47 14.48
CA THR A 113 -29.56 -30.18 13.78
C THR A 113 -29.12 -31.56 13.28
N GLU A 114 -27.89 -31.67 12.74
CA GLU A 114 -27.37 -32.98 12.30
C GLU A 114 -27.05 -33.88 13.49
N THR A 115 -26.56 -33.35 14.61
CA THR A 115 -26.35 -34.14 15.84
C THR A 115 -27.67 -34.74 16.32
N ALA A 116 -28.74 -33.93 16.35
CA ALA A 116 -30.07 -34.41 16.69
C ALA A 116 -30.55 -35.49 15.72
N LEU A 117 -30.44 -35.21 14.39
CA LEU A 117 -30.83 -36.15 13.34
C LEU A 117 -30.14 -37.51 13.48
N VAL A 118 -28.81 -37.50 13.61
CA VAL A 118 -28.01 -38.73 13.66
C VAL A 118 -28.34 -39.54 14.90
N MET A 119 -28.61 -38.88 16.03
CA MET A 119 -29.04 -39.54 17.26
C MET A 119 -30.43 -40.17 17.10
N VAL A 120 -31.39 -39.49 16.44
CA VAL A 120 -32.72 -40.04 16.15
C VAL A 120 -32.62 -41.26 15.22
N LEU A 121 -31.82 -41.18 14.16
CA LEU A 121 -31.59 -42.30 13.24
C LEU A 121 -30.93 -43.50 13.96
N GLY A 122 -30.03 -43.26 14.87
CA GLY A 122 -29.40 -44.28 15.68
C GLY A 122 -30.44 -45.06 16.54
N ARG A 123 -31.44 -44.35 17.05
CA ARG A 123 -32.55 -44.96 17.79
C ARG A 123 -33.48 -45.80 16.92
N LEU A 124 -33.73 -45.33 15.67
CA LEU A 124 -34.59 -46.03 14.73
C LEU A 124 -33.93 -47.25 14.08
N SER A 125 -32.60 -47.33 14.06
CA SER A 125 -31.86 -48.39 13.35
C SER A 125 -31.66 -49.68 14.09
N GLY A 126 -32.11 -49.78 15.35
CA GLY A 126 -31.95 -50.97 16.22
C GLY A 126 -30.57 -51.06 16.87
N SER A 127 -30.41 -51.94 17.86
CA SER A 127 -29.26 -52.01 18.76
C SER A 127 -27.92 -52.28 18.07
N ALA A 128 -27.90 -53.08 17.01
CA ALA A 128 -26.65 -53.47 16.33
C ALA A 128 -26.00 -52.34 15.54
N VAL A 129 -26.77 -51.34 15.11
CA VAL A 129 -26.29 -50.25 14.24
C VAL A 129 -26.28 -48.91 14.95
N SER A 130 -27.01 -48.80 16.08
CA SER A 130 -27.12 -47.54 16.85
C SER A 130 -25.76 -46.95 17.25
N ALA A 131 -24.81 -47.82 17.68
CA ALA A 131 -23.47 -47.41 18.05
C ALA A 131 -22.72 -46.67 16.93
N ARG A 132 -22.93 -47.02 15.65
CA ARG A 132 -22.32 -46.34 14.47
C ARG A 132 -22.82 -44.91 14.34
N TYR A 133 -24.12 -44.66 14.61
CA TYR A 133 -24.71 -43.34 14.56
C TYR A 133 -24.21 -42.45 15.70
N VAL A 134 -24.10 -42.99 16.90
CA VAL A 134 -23.54 -42.28 18.06
C VAL A 134 -22.10 -41.87 17.79
N LEU A 135 -21.29 -42.80 17.29
CA LEU A 135 -19.90 -42.50 16.88
C LEU A 135 -19.86 -41.43 15.78
N ALA A 136 -20.73 -41.55 14.78
CA ALA A 136 -20.81 -40.56 13.68
C ALA A 136 -21.19 -39.14 14.17
N ALA A 137 -22.08 -39.04 15.18
CA ALA A 137 -22.41 -37.78 15.84
C ALA A 137 -21.18 -37.19 16.55
N GLY A 138 -20.45 -38.00 17.32
CA GLY A 138 -19.22 -37.56 18.00
C GLY A 138 -18.13 -37.08 17.05
N VAL A 139 -17.88 -37.85 15.97
CA VAL A 139 -16.93 -37.45 14.92
C VAL A 139 -17.38 -36.17 14.24
N GLY A 140 -18.67 -35.99 14.00
CA GLY A 140 -19.24 -34.76 13.42
C GLY A 140 -18.99 -33.54 14.32
N ILE A 141 -19.24 -33.65 15.62
CA ILE A 141 -18.98 -32.59 16.62
C ILE A 141 -17.49 -32.24 16.64
N PHE A 142 -16.61 -33.23 16.70
CA PHE A 142 -15.16 -33.04 16.69
C PHE A 142 -14.69 -32.34 15.38
N ALA A 143 -15.06 -32.90 14.23
CA ALA A 143 -14.64 -32.39 12.93
C ALA A 143 -15.08 -30.90 12.74
N GLN A 144 -16.30 -30.58 13.14
CA GLN A 144 -16.80 -29.22 13.02
C GLN A 144 -16.09 -28.26 13.99
N THR A 145 -15.84 -28.69 15.23
CA THR A 145 -15.11 -27.88 16.21
C THR A 145 -13.68 -27.58 15.72
N LEU A 146 -13.03 -28.57 15.10
CA LEU A 146 -11.65 -28.44 14.58
C LEU A 146 -11.57 -27.61 13.29
N LEU A 147 -12.46 -27.87 12.33
CA LEU A 147 -12.33 -27.34 10.96
C LEU A 147 -13.03 -26.00 10.77
N MET A 148 -14.03 -25.68 11.58
CA MET A 148 -14.79 -24.45 11.40
C MET A 148 -14.01 -23.22 11.85
N ARG A 149 -13.91 -22.22 10.99
CA ARG A 149 -13.22 -20.93 11.25
C ARG A 149 -14.09 -19.90 11.97
N ALA A 150 -15.08 -20.32 12.75
CA ALA A 150 -15.89 -19.40 13.55
C ALA A 150 -15.09 -18.83 14.74
N PRO A 151 -15.45 -17.63 15.27
CA PRO A 151 -14.84 -17.10 16.49
C PRO A 151 -14.95 -18.09 17.66
N PHE A 152 -13.90 -18.21 18.46
CA PHE A 152 -13.77 -19.18 19.55
C PHE A 152 -14.99 -19.24 20.49
N ARG A 153 -15.54 -18.06 20.84
CA ARG A 153 -16.73 -17.98 21.71
C ARG A 153 -17.94 -18.76 21.16
N TYR A 154 -18.14 -18.68 19.82
CA TYR A 154 -19.25 -19.38 19.17
C TYR A 154 -18.95 -20.88 19.03
N CYS A 155 -17.68 -21.26 18.88
CA CYS A 155 -17.27 -22.67 18.94
C CYS A 155 -17.60 -23.28 20.31
N VAL A 156 -17.35 -22.55 21.39
CA VAL A 156 -17.71 -22.98 22.75
C VAL A 156 -19.22 -23.13 22.89
N TYR A 157 -20.02 -22.16 22.47
CA TYR A 157 -21.48 -22.20 22.54
C TYR A 157 -22.05 -23.32 21.65
N GLY A 158 -21.55 -23.45 20.44
CA GLY A 158 -21.97 -24.48 19.49
C GLY A 158 -21.66 -25.90 20.02
N LEU A 159 -20.47 -26.08 20.57
CA LEU A 159 -20.10 -27.36 21.20
C LEU A 159 -20.98 -27.67 22.42
N ALA A 160 -21.20 -26.72 23.32
CA ALA A 160 -22.05 -26.90 24.50
C ALA A 160 -23.46 -27.25 24.09
N ALA A 161 -24.05 -26.60 23.10
CA ALA A 161 -25.37 -26.89 22.57
C ALA A 161 -25.43 -28.28 21.91
N ALA A 162 -24.43 -28.68 21.13
CA ALA A 162 -24.36 -29.98 20.50
C ALA A 162 -24.21 -31.11 21.54
N LEU A 163 -23.40 -30.90 22.59
CA LEU A 163 -23.27 -31.84 23.70
C LEU A 163 -24.58 -31.96 24.53
N ALA A 164 -25.27 -30.84 24.77
CA ALA A 164 -26.55 -30.84 25.46
C ALA A 164 -27.61 -31.65 24.69
N VAL A 165 -27.69 -31.44 23.35
CA VAL A 165 -28.56 -32.23 22.48
C VAL A 165 -28.15 -33.70 22.46
N PHE A 166 -26.86 -33.97 22.37
CA PHE A 166 -26.32 -35.33 22.41
C PHE A 166 -26.71 -36.06 23.72
N CYS A 167 -26.42 -35.46 24.87
CA CYS A 167 -26.74 -36.03 26.17
C CYS A 167 -28.26 -36.18 26.39
N GLY A 168 -29.03 -35.13 26.07
CA GLY A 168 -30.49 -35.17 26.22
C GLY A 168 -31.14 -36.28 25.41
N LEU A 169 -30.67 -36.48 24.16
CA LEU A 169 -31.21 -37.57 23.32
C LEU A 169 -30.69 -38.95 23.74
N CYS A 170 -29.56 -39.06 24.46
CA CYS A 170 -29.10 -40.30 25.03
C CYS A 170 -30.01 -40.78 26.15
N GLU A 171 -30.55 -39.88 26.97
CA GLU A 171 -31.36 -40.22 28.17
C GLU A 171 -32.84 -40.43 27.86
N ILE A 172 -33.37 -39.93 26.75
CA ILE A 172 -34.79 -40.09 26.39
C ILE A 172 -35.10 -41.56 26.12
N HIS A 173 -36.00 -42.14 26.92
CA HIS A 173 -36.56 -43.47 26.71
C HIS A 173 -37.63 -43.42 25.60
N TRP A 174 -37.34 -44.08 24.48
CA TRP A 174 -38.30 -44.18 23.36
C TRP A 174 -39.07 -45.51 23.47
N PRO A 175 -40.39 -45.48 23.66
CA PRO A 175 -41.15 -46.73 23.78
C PRO A 175 -41.00 -47.57 22.50
N GLY A 176 -40.64 -48.84 22.69
CA GLY A 176 -40.59 -49.84 21.63
C GLY A 176 -39.28 -49.97 20.84
N HIS A 177 -38.27 -49.14 21.09
CA HIS A 177 -36.98 -49.22 20.41
C HIS A 177 -35.84 -49.24 21.41
N PHE A 178 -35.15 -50.36 21.55
CA PHE A 178 -34.14 -50.60 22.58
C PHE A 178 -32.73 -50.73 21.99
N GLY A 179 -31.99 -49.67 22.06
CA GLY A 179 -30.54 -49.80 22.21
C GLY A 179 -30.18 -49.68 23.68
N PRO A 180 -29.05 -50.23 24.15
CA PRO A 180 -28.54 -49.97 25.49
C PRO A 180 -28.35 -48.47 25.67
N PRO A 181 -28.50 -47.95 26.93
CA PRO A 181 -28.17 -46.55 27.19
C PRO A 181 -26.77 -46.27 26.65
N VAL A 182 -26.62 -45.15 25.99
CA VAL A 182 -25.30 -44.75 25.46
C VAL A 182 -24.37 -44.67 26.65
N SER A 183 -23.36 -45.54 26.68
CA SER A 183 -22.45 -45.62 27.81
C SER A 183 -21.69 -44.31 27.99
N GLY A 184 -21.33 -43.98 29.24
CA GLY A 184 -20.52 -42.79 29.55
C GLY A 184 -19.24 -42.71 28.75
N ASP A 185 -18.74 -43.83 28.23
CA ASP A 185 -17.56 -43.94 27.35
C ASP A 185 -17.65 -43.07 26.11
N TYR A 186 -18.84 -42.95 25.46
CA TYR A 186 -19.05 -42.10 24.30
C TYR A 186 -18.97 -40.62 24.66
N LEU A 187 -19.45 -40.23 25.84
CA LEU A 187 -19.32 -38.83 26.30
C LEU A 187 -17.87 -38.50 26.59
N VAL A 188 -17.13 -39.41 27.23
CA VAL A 188 -15.68 -39.27 27.47
C VAL A 188 -14.94 -39.15 26.11
N PHE A 189 -15.30 -40.00 25.13
CA PHE A 189 -14.72 -39.94 23.79
C PHE A 189 -14.99 -38.60 23.13
N VAL A 190 -16.26 -38.16 23.07
CA VAL A 190 -16.62 -36.87 22.39
C VAL A 190 -15.97 -35.66 23.07
N THR A 191 -16.00 -35.62 24.42
CA THR A 191 -15.37 -34.51 25.16
C THR A 191 -13.85 -34.56 25.05
N GLY A 192 -13.25 -35.75 25.15
CA GLY A 192 -11.79 -35.96 25.07
C GLY A 192 -11.20 -35.47 23.76
N PHE A 193 -11.90 -35.62 22.62
CA PHE A 193 -11.45 -35.09 21.34
C PHE A 193 -11.83 -33.64 21.12
N SER A 194 -12.98 -33.17 21.64
CA SER A 194 -13.45 -31.81 21.43
C SER A 194 -12.67 -30.76 22.21
N LEU A 195 -12.16 -31.08 23.40
CA LEU A 195 -11.35 -30.17 24.20
C LEU A 195 -10.01 -29.77 23.50
N PRO A 196 -9.21 -30.73 23.00
CA PRO A 196 -8.04 -30.38 22.18
C PRO A 196 -8.39 -29.56 20.92
N ALA A 197 -9.53 -29.88 20.28
CA ALA A 197 -9.99 -29.11 19.11
C ALA A 197 -10.34 -27.64 19.47
N LEU A 198 -10.97 -27.42 20.62
CA LEU A 198 -11.21 -26.08 21.16
C LEU A 198 -9.90 -25.34 21.49
N TYR A 199 -8.95 -26.04 22.12
CA TYR A 199 -7.64 -25.44 22.41
C TYR A 199 -6.92 -25.02 21.12
N GLU A 200 -6.93 -25.87 20.11
CA GLU A 200 -6.36 -25.57 18.81
C GLU A 200 -7.08 -24.36 18.15
N ARG A 201 -8.42 -24.31 18.22
CA ARG A 201 -9.17 -23.15 17.70
C ARG A 201 -8.82 -21.85 18.44
N HIS A 202 -8.70 -21.90 19.77
CA HIS A 202 -8.25 -20.77 20.58
C HIS A 202 -6.84 -20.30 20.17
N SER A 203 -5.92 -21.25 19.99
CA SER A 203 -4.53 -20.99 19.60
C SER A 203 -4.45 -20.32 18.22
N ARG A 204 -5.22 -20.83 17.24
CA ARG A 204 -5.31 -20.25 15.89
C ARG A 204 -5.89 -18.84 15.90
N GLU A 205 -6.99 -18.60 16.62
CA GLU A 205 -7.56 -17.27 16.70
C GLU A 205 -6.59 -16.27 17.35
N ARG A 206 -5.83 -16.72 18.36
CA ARG A 206 -4.74 -15.90 18.92
C ARG A 206 -3.68 -15.56 17.90
N ALA A 207 -3.25 -16.52 17.09
CA ALA A 207 -2.25 -16.29 16.05
C ALA A 207 -2.77 -15.33 14.96
N GLU A 208 -4.01 -15.52 14.49
CA GLU A 208 -4.68 -14.66 13.51
C GLU A 208 -4.78 -13.21 14.00
N ARG A 209 -5.15 -13.01 15.27
CA ARG A 209 -5.25 -11.67 15.88
C ARG A 209 -3.89 -11.02 16.08
N ARG A 210 -2.87 -11.78 16.50
CA ARG A 210 -1.50 -11.29 16.64
C ARG A 210 -0.93 -10.88 15.27
N GLU A 211 -1.14 -11.69 14.25
CA GLU A 211 -0.73 -11.37 12.87
C GLU A 211 -1.36 -10.06 12.39
N PHE A 212 -2.66 -9.87 12.65
CA PHE A 212 -3.35 -8.62 12.32
C PHE A 212 -2.68 -7.41 12.98
N LEU A 213 -2.39 -7.48 14.30
CA LEU A 213 -1.72 -6.39 15.01
C LEU A 213 -0.34 -6.09 14.45
N LEU A 214 0.45 -7.12 14.15
CA LEU A 214 1.80 -6.96 13.58
C LEU A 214 1.73 -6.31 12.18
N ASN A 215 0.80 -6.75 11.34
CA ASN A 215 0.62 -6.19 10.01
C ASN A 215 0.19 -4.71 10.06
N GLU A 216 -0.71 -4.34 10.97
CA GLU A 216 -1.10 -2.93 11.16
C GLU A 216 0.04 -2.08 11.73
N THR A 217 0.83 -2.62 12.67
CA THR A 217 2.04 -1.94 13.17
C THR A 217 3.03 -1.68 12.04
N ASN A 218 3.31 -2.68 11.22
CA ASN A 218 4.25 -2.55 10.11
C ASN A 218 3.73 -1.55 9.06
N ARG A 219 2.43 -1.54 8.77
CA ARG A 219 1.82 -0.58 7.85
C ARG A 219 2.01 0.86 8.32
N LEU A 220 1.66 1.15 9.58
CA LEU A 220 1.81 2.50 10.14
C LEU A 220 3.27 2.96 10.21
N ARG A 221 4.19 2.07 10.61
CA ARG A 221 5.63 2.40 10.62
C ARG A 221 6.17 2.67 9.22
N MET A 222 5.69 1.94 8.21
CA MET A 222 6.12 2.19 6.84
C MET A 222 5.61 3.54 6.31
N GLU A 223 4.38 3.92 6.65
CA GLU A 223 3.84 5.25 6.34
C GLU A 223 4.70 6.35 6.99
N ASP A 224 5.08 6.21 8.27
CA ASP A 224 5.95 7.17 8.97
C ASP A 224 7.34 7.28 8.32
N ILE A 225 7.94 6.16 7.93
CA ILE A 225 9.25 6.14 7.24
C ILE A 225 9.16 6.86 5.89
N LEU A 226 8.10 6.62 5.12
CA LEU A 226 7.90 7.31 3.84
C LEU A 226 7.71 8.83 4.03
N HIS A 227 6.98 9.25 5.05
CA HIS A 227 6.82 10.65 5.40
C HIS A 227 8.15 11.29 5.85
N MET A 228 8.95 10.61 6.67
CA MET A 228 10.28 11.08 7.06
C MET A 228 11.23 11.19 5.88
N ASN A 229 11.26 10.20 5.00
CA ASN A 229 12.11 10.26 3.80
C ASN A 229 11.72 11.42 2.89
N ALA A 230 10.42 11.61 2.62
CA ALA A 230 9.94 12.75 1.85
C ALA A 230 10.29 14.10 2.52
N HIS A 231 10.30 14.16 3.85
CA HIS A 231 10.72 15.34 4.59
C HIS A 231 12.23 15.58 4.47
N LEU A 232 13.07 14.54 4.61
CA LEU A 232 14.50 14.62 4.43
C LEU A 232 14.88 15.04 3.00
N GLU A 233 14.20 14.50 1.99
CA GLU A 233 14.36 14.92 0.60
C GLU A 233 13.99 16.41 0.39
N ARG A 234 13.00 16.90 1.12
CA ARG A 234 12.65 18.34 1.12
C ARG A 234 13.69 19.21 1.78
N LEU A 235 14.39 18.73 2.79
CA LEU A 235 15.47 19.48 3.45
C LEU A 235 16.78 19.45 2.67
N SER A 236 16.98 18.52 1.75
CA SER A 236 18.16 18.49 0.90
C SER A 236 18.11 19.64 -0.12
N SER A 237 19.07 20.55 -0.06
CA SER A 237 19.23 21.64 -1.06
C SER A 237 20.06 21.21 -2.26
N LEU A 238 20.70 20.05 -2.20
CA LEU A 238 21.59 19.55 -3.25
C LEU A 238 20.89 18.52 -4.14
N ASP A 239 21.32 18.47 -5.41
CA ASP A 239 20.97 17.39 -6.33
C ASP A 239 21.81 16.16 -6.00
N ALA A 240 21.15 15.01 -5.82
CA ALA A 240 21.81 13.79 -5.33
C ALA A 240 22.83 13.20 -6.31
N LEU A 241 22.68 13.44 -7.62
CA LEU A 241 23.60 12.95 -8.64
C LEU A 241 24.80 13.87 -8.79
N THR A 242 24.54 15.15 -8.95
CA THR A 242 25.57 16.12 -9.41
C THR A 242 26.23 16.90 -8.26
N GLY A 243 25.66 16.90 -7.06
CA GLY A 243 26.16 17.62 -5.89
C GLY A 243 26.04 19.14 -5.97
N VAL A 244 25.53 19.73 -7.06
CA VAL A 244 25.14 21.14 -7.14
C VAL A 244 23.79 21.36 -6.46
N PHE A 245 23.37 22.61 -6.26
CA PHE A 245 22.05 22.88 -5.72
C PHE A 245 20.96 22.31 -6.64
N ASN A 246 19.81 21.90 -6.06
CA ASN A 246 18.66 21.43 -6.83
C ASN A 246 17.74 22.61 -7.21
N ARG A 247 16.77 22.34 -8.09
CA ARG A 247 15.79 23.32 -8.54
C ARG A 247 15.03 23.98 -7.39
N ARG A 248 14.70 23.22 -6.34
CA ARG A 248 13.97 23.78 -5.18
C ARG A 248 14.75 24.87 -4.47
N TYR A 249 16.05 24.65 -4.23
CA TYR A 249 16.91 25.69 -3.68
C TYR A 249 16.91 26.94 -4.56
N LEU A 250 16.96 26.77 -5.88
CA LEU A 250 16.89 27.88 -6.83
C LEU A 250 15.57 28.65 -6.70
N ASP A 251 14.44 27.94 -6.67
CA ASP A 251 13.09 28.53 -6.57
C ASP A 251 12.92 29.35 -5.28
N GLU A 252 13.64 28.98 -4.20
CA GLU A 252 13.65 29.71 -2.92
C GLU A 252 14.66 30.86 -2.90
N ALA A 253 15.87 30.67 -3.46
CA ALA A 253 16.97 31.61 -3.35
C ALA A 253 16.89 32.73 -4.38
N LEU A 254 16.46 32.45 -5.61
CA LEU A 254 16.47 33.43 -6.70
C LEU A 254 15.56 34.66 -6.44
N PRO A 255 14.31 34.50 -5.94
CA PRO A 255 13.49 35.65 -5.58
C PRO A 255 14.16 36.56 -4.54
N GLN A 256 14.79 35.99 -3.52
CA GLN A 256 15.49 36.77 -2.48
C GLN A 256 16.68 37.52 -3.04
N LEU A 257 17.43 36.93 -3.98
CA LEU A 257 18.55 37.59 -4.64
C LEU A 257 18.06 38.70 -5.59
N CYS A 258 16.91 38.57 -6.22
CA CYS A 258 16.25 39.60 -6.98
C CYS A 258 15.87 40.81 -6.10
N ASP A 259 15.29 40.56 -4.93
CA ASP A 259 14.94 41.61 -3.96
C ASP A 259 16.18 42.34 -3.47
N ILE A 260 17.26 41.62 -3.12
CA ILE A 260 18.56 42.22 -2.74
C ILE A 260 19.12 43.05 -3.88
N ALA A 261 19.03 42.61 -5.13
CA ALA A 261 19.50 43.35 -6.28
C ALA A 261 18.73 44.69 -6.49
N VAL A 262 17.40 44.64 -6.25
CA VAL A 262 16.54 45.85 -6.34
C VAL A 262 16.83 46.81 -5.21
N GLU A 263 16.91 46.36 -3.96
CA GLU A 263 17.16 47.19 -2.79
C GLU A 263 18.54 47.92 -2.88
N ASN A 264 19.56 47.19 -3.31
CA ASN A 264 20.92 47.69 -3.37
C ASN A 264 21.31 48.24 -4.76
N GLN A 265 20.40 48.30 -5.71
CA GLN A 265 20.62 48.76 -7.08
C GLN A 265 21.81 48.04 -7.79
N ARG A 266 21.95 46.73 -7.50
CA ARG A 266 23.02 45.87 -8.02
C ARG A 266 22.58 45.09 -9.25
N TRP A 267 23.54 44.53 -9.95
CA TRP A 267 23.31 43.63 -11.06
C TRP A 267 22.98 42.21 -10.53
N ILE A 268 22.13 41.51 -11.29
CA ILE A 268 21.95 40.07 -11.15
C ILE A 268 21.88 39.45 -12.54
N GLY A 269 22.72 38.44 -12.78
CA GLY A 269 22.73 37.67 -14.02
C GLY A 269 22.22 36.27 -13.83
N ILE A 270 21.65 35.68 -14.88
CA ILE A 270 21.27 34.29 -14.98
C ILE A 270 21.95 33.67 -16.19
N LEU A 271 22.49 32.48 -16.01
CA LEU A 271 23.01 31.63 -17.06
C LEU A 271 22.24 30.31 -17.04
N MET A 272 21.50 30.05 -18.13
CA MET A 272 20.85 28.73 -18.35
C MET A 272 21.74 27.93 -19.29
N VAL A 273 22.02 26.68 -18.93
CA VAL A 273 22.94 25.77 -19.64
C VAL A 273 22.24 24.45 -19.90
N ASP A 274 22.46 23.89 -21.08
CA ASP A 274 21.91 22.58 -21.46
C ASP A 274 22.98 21.80 -22.26
N ILE A 275 23.04 20.49 -21.95
CA ILE A 275 23.99 19.61 -22.64
C ILE A 275 23.47 19.25 -24.02
N ASP A 276 24.24 19.62 -25.04
CA ASP A 276 23.84 19.37 -26.43
C ASP A 276 23.71 17.87 -26.72
N GLU A 277 22.59 17.49 -27.32
CA GLU A 277 22.29 16.14 -27.77
C GLU A 277 22.32 15.07 -26.64
N PHE A 278 22.06 15.45 -25.39
CA PHE A 278 22.13 14.57 -24.23
C PHE A 278 21.25 13.33 -24.36
N LYS A 279 20.06 13.45 -24.94
CA LYS A 279 19.20 12.30 -25.22
C LYS A 279 19.88 11.28 -26.15
N SER A 280 20.52 11.79 -27.22
CA SER A 280 21.25 10.92 -28.15
C SER A 280 22.46 10.25 -27.49
N LEU A 281 23.10 10.93 -26.53
CA LEU A 281 24.17 10.38 -25.72
C LEU A 281 23.67 9.20 -24.90
N ASN A 282 22.55 9.37 -24.18
CA ASN A 282 21.94 8.31 -23.39
C ASN A 282 21.48 7.11 -24.24
N ASP A 283 20.92 7.40 -25.42
CA ASP A 283 20.43 6.36 -26.34
C ASP A 283 21.59 5.53 -26.92
N THR A 284 22.80 6.12 -27.05
CA THR A 284 23.97 5.48 -27.67
C THR A 284 24.88 4.81 -26.63
N GLU A 285 25.21 5.51 -25.55
CA GLU A 285 26.22 5.09 -24.56
C GLU A 285 25.59 4.58 -23.24
N GLY A 286 24.27 4.72 -23.10
CA GLY A 286 23.50 4.29 -21.94
C GLY A 286 23.45 5.35 -20.83
N HIS A 287 22.44 5.21 -19.97
CA HIS A 287 22.14 6.16 -18.88
C HIS A 287 23.29 6.34 -17.88
N GLN A 288 24.06 5.29 -17.58
CA GLN A 288 25.22 5.41 -16.68
C GLN A 288 26.30 6.37 -17.21
N HIS A 289 26.53 6.36 -18.53
CA HIS A 289 27.45 7.31 -19.15
C HIS A 289 26.86 8.72 -19.15
N GLY A 290 25.56 8.85 -19.37
CA GLY A 290 24.87 10.15 -19.24
C GLY A 290 24.97 10.74 -17.83
N ASP A 291 24.77 9.92 -16.81
CA ASP A 291 24.93 10.33 -15.40
C ASP A 291 26.37 10.80 -15.11
N PHE A 292 27.37 10.08 -15.58
CA PHE A 292 28.76 10.51 -15.50
C PHE A 292 28.99 11.86 -16.20
N CYS A 293 28.43 12.06 -17.38
CA CYS A 293 28.54 13.36 -18.08
C CYS A 293 27.88 14.51 -17.30
N LEU A 294 26.72 14.26 -16.68
CA LEU A 294 26.06 15.24 -15.81
C LEU A 294 26.92 15.63 -14.62
N GLU A 295 27.55 14.66 -13.94
CA GLU A 295 28.47 14.91 -12.84
C GLU A 295 29.67 15.76 -13.28
N GLN A 296 30.29 15.42 -14.41
CA GLN A 296 31.44 16.17 -14.96
C GLN A 296 31.07 17.59 -15.36
N VAL A 297 29.94 17.77 -16.05
CA VAL A 297 29.44 19.10 -16.43
C VAL A 297 29.15 19.95 -15.20
N ALA A 298 28.50 19.37 -14.18
CA ALA A 298 28.23 20.05 -12.92
C ALA A 298 29.53 20.52 -12.22
N GLN A 299 30.54 19.65 -12.19
CA GLN A 299 31.86 19.98 -11.60
C GLN A 299 32.55 21.11 -12.38
N VAL A 300 32.53 21.05 -13.71
CA VAL A 300 33.10 22.10 -14.54
C VAL A 300 32.36 23.42 -14.35
N LEU A 301 31.03 23.40 -14.28
CA LEU A 301 30.22 24.58 -13.97
C LEU A 301 30.64 25.19 -12.64
N GLN A 302 30.73 24.41 -11.55
CA GLN A 302 31.15 24.92 -10.24
C GLN A 302 32.56 25.55 -10.24
N LEU A 303 33.48 24.96 -11.00
CA LEU A 303 34.86 25.47 -11.10
C LEU A 303 34.95 26.70 -12.02
N SER A 304 34.00 26.86 -12.92
CA SER A 304 33.99 27.97 -13.92
C SER A 304 33.27 29.22 -13.43
N VAL A 305 32.49 29.15 -12.36
CA VAL A 305 31.83 30.30 -11.75
C VAL A 305 32.65 30.86 -10.58
N ARG A 306 32.26 31.98 -9.99
CA ARG A 306 32.97 32.59 -8.85
C ARG A 306 32.64 31.88 -7.56
N ALA A 307 33.63 31.22 -6.95
CA ALA A 307 33.45 30.47 -5.74
C ALA A 307 32.91 31.35 -4.58
N GLY A 308 31.88 30.87 -3.88
CA GLY A 308 31.28 31.59 -2.75
C GLY A 308 30.43 32.81 -3.10
N VAL A 309 30.32 33.15 -4.40
CA VAL A 309 29.51 34.27 -4.89
C VAL A 309 28.38 33.75 -5.80
N ASP A 310 28.75 32.98 -6.81
CA ASP A 310 27.81 32.46 -7.80
C ASP A 310 27.21 31.12 -7.30
N THR A 311 25.99 30.90 -7.66
CA THR A 311 25.26 29.67 -7.28
C THR A 311 24.97 28.85 -8.52
N VAL A 312 25.30 27.55 -8.50
CA VAL A 312 24.99 26.60 -9.58
C VAL A 312 23.94 25.60 -9.07
N ALA A 313 22.89 25.43 -9.85
CA ALA A 313 21.83 24.45 -9.57
C ALA A 313 21.51 23.60 -10.80
N ARG A 314 21.07 22.37 -10.59
CA ARG A 314 20.45 21.55 -11.63
C ARG A 314 18.97 21.91 -11.73
N TYR A 315 18.57 22.41 -12.89
CA TYR A 315 17.20 22.87 -13.12
C TYR A 315 16.27 21.72 -13.44
N GLY A 316 16.74 20.72 -14.19
CA GLY A 316 16.03 19.48 -14.47
C GLY A 316 16.67 18.73 -15.64
N GLY A 317 16.62 17.39 -15.60
CA GLY A 317 17.21 16.58 -16.68
C GLY A 317 18.69 16.90 -16.94
N ASP A 318 18.96 17.45 -18.10
CA ASP A 318 20.27 17.89 -18.61
C ASP A 318 20.50 19.42 -18.52
N GLU A 319 19.58 20.14 -17.85
CA GLU A 319 19.61 21.59 -17.72
C GLU A 319 20.20 22.03 -16.38
N PHE A 320 21.10 22.99 -16.43
CA PHE A 320 21.70 23.65 -15.28
C PHE A 320 21.45 25.17 -15.34
N ILE A 321 21.41 25.80 -14.18
CA ILE A 321 21.29 27.23 -14.04
C ILE A 321 22.37 27.78 -13.13
N ALA A 322 22.96 28.91 -13.47
CA ALA A 322 23.82 29.66 -12.57
C ALA A 322 23.23 31.03 -12.28
N ILE A 323 23.15 31.40 -11.00
CA ILE A 323 22.83 32.74 -10.54
C ILE A 323 24.13 33.48 -10.34
N LEU A 324 24.23 34.67 -10.92
CA LEU A 324 25.44 35.47 -10.95
C LEU A 324 25.17 36.85 -10.30
N PRO A 325 25.20 36.95 -8.95
CA PRO A 325 25.06 38.24 -8.27
C PRO A 325 26.15 39.19 -8.68
N ASP A 326 25.84 40.49 -8.79
CA ASP A 326 26.75 41.55 -9.18
C ASP A 326 27.42 41.35 -10.56
N ALA A 327 26.84 40.53 -11.44
CA ALA A 327 27.34 40.32 -12.79
C ALA A 327 26.53 41.17 -13.79
N ASP A 328 27.19 42.11 -14.40
CA ASP A 328 26.64 42.87 -15.53
C ASP A 328 26.61 42.02 -16.82
N ARG A 329 26.14 42.61 -17.92
CA ARG A 329 26.08 41.95 -19.24
C ARG A 329 27.44 41.34 -19.64
N GLN A 330 28.51 42.10 -19.50
CA GLN A 330 29.83 41.68 -19.98
C GLN A 330 30.35 40.51 -19.14
N GLN A 331 30.18 40.61 -17.82
CA GLN A 331 30.55 39.55 -16.86
C GLN A 331 29.72 38.28 -17.07
N ALA A 332 28.42 38.39 -17.29
CA ALA A 332 27.56 37.23 -17.56
C ALA A 332 27.99 36.50 -18.84
N ILE A 333 28.26 37.21 -19.91
CA ILE A 333 28.76 36.62 -21.17
C ILE A 333 30.13 35.95 -20.94
N LEU A 334 31.06 36.66 -20.27
CA LEU A 334 32.40 36.14 -20.02
C LEU A 334 32.39 34.84 -19.16
N ILE A 335 31.54 34.78 -18.13
CA ILE A 335 31.35 33.58 -17.34
C ILE A 335 30.74 32.46 -18.20
N ALA A 336 29.72 32.75 -19.00
CA ALA A 336 29.08 31.80 -19.87
C ALA A 336 30.03 31.20 -20.91
N GLU A 337 30.86 32.04 -21.57
CA GLU A 337 31.86 31.56 -22.53
C GLU A 337 32.98 30.76 -21.84
N ARG A 338 33.39 31.15 -20.63
CA ARG A 338 34.34 30.37 -19.83
C ARG A 338 33.82 28.98 -19.53
N VAL A 339 32.56 28.89 -19.10
CA VAL A 339 31.88 27.59 -18.86
C VAL A 339 31.89 26.75 -20.13
N ARG A 340 31.44 27.30 -21.24
CA ARG A 340 31.39 26.60 -22.53
C ARG A 340 32.75 26.07 -22.97
N HIS A 341 33.78 26.91 -22.95
CA HIS A 341 35.15 26.54 -23.31
C HIS A 341 35.73 25.49 -22.33
N SER A 342 35.44 25.62 -21.05
CA SER A 342 35.93 24.66 -20.05
C SER A 342 35.32 23.26 -20.27
N ILE A 343 34.04 23.17 -20.59
CA ILE A 343 33.38 21.90 -20.92
C ILE A 343 33.95 21.31 -22.20
N GLU A 344 34.13 22.12 -23.24
CA GLU A 344 34.74 21.67 -24.49
C GLU A 344 36.20 21.20 -24.29
N ALA A 345 36.96 21.84 -23.40
CA ALA A 345 38.35 21.51 -23.09
C ALA A 345 38.52 20.19 -22.29
N VAL A 346 37.53 19.81 -21.47
CA VAL A 346 37.54 18.52 -20.76
C VAL A 346 37.42 17.34 -21.72
N ALA A 347 37.00 17.60 -22.96
CA ALA A 347 36.95 16.61 -24.03
C ALA A 347 36.18 15.33 -23.64
N LEU A 348 35.08 15.46 -22.90
CA LEU A 348 34.22 14.34 -22.56
C LEU A 348 33.73 13.66 -23.85
N ARG A 349 33.86 12.35 -23.90
CA ARG A 349 33.34 11.59 -25.03
C ARG A 349 31.82 11.74 -25.10
N GLY A 350 31.36 12.33 -26.18
CA GLY A 350 29.96 12.42 -26.53
C GLY A 350 29.49 11.20 -27.30
N THR A 351 28.56 11.38 -28.20
CA THR A 351 28.13 10.36 -29.17
C THR A 351 29.24 10.03 -30.16
N LEU A 352 29.05 9.01 -31.01
CA LEU A 352 29.95 8.64 -32.13
C LEU A 352 30.34 9.81 -33.04
N ARG A 353 29.74 11.00 -32.90
CA ARG A 353 29.95 12.18 -33.71
C ARG A 353 30.82 13.28 -33.08
N GLY A 354 31.28 13.13 -31.81
CA GLY A 354 32.13 14.17 -31.22
C GLY A 354 32.16 14.20 -29.68
N LEU A 355 32.61 15.34 -29.19
CA LEU A 355 32.70 15.65 -27.76
C LEU A 355 31.40 16.23 -27.24
N VAL A 356 31.19 16.09 -25.92
CA VAL A 356 30.08 16.74 -25.22
C VAL A 356 30.27 18.26 -25.30
N THR A 357 29.27 18.95 -25.76
CA THR A 357 29.21 20.43 -25.80
C THR A 357 27.97 20.91 -25.05
N ILE A 358 27.93 22.18 -24.76
CA ILE A 358 26.78 22.85 -24.16
C ILE A 358 26.30 24.03 -24.97
N SER A 359 25.00 24.25 -24.95
CA SER A 359 24.41 25.55 -25.34
C SER A 359 24.08 26.33 -24.07
N ALA A 360 24.27 27.63 -24.11
CA ALA A 360 24.02 28.50 -22.97
C ALA A 360 23.24 29.76 -23.34
N GLY A 361 22.27 30.12 -22.52
CA GLY A 361 21.53 31.36 -22.58
C GLY A 361 21.86 32.25 -21.40
N ALA A 362 22.27 33.47 -21.61
CA ALA A 362 22.62 34.42 -20.57
C ALA A 362 21.74 35.66 -20.58
N THR A 363 21.41 36.17 -19.40
CA THR A 363 20.77 37.48 -19.22
C THR A 363 21.32 38.15 -17.96
N ALA A 364 21.25 39.46 -17.90
CA ALA A 364 21.58 40.24 -16.71
C ALA A 364 20.71 41.50 -16.65
N VAL A 365 20.33 41.88 -15.45
CA VAL A 365 19.53 43.08 -15.20
C VAL A 365 20.08 43.84 -14.00
N ARG A 366 19.97 45.15 -14.01
CA ARG A 366 20.27 45.97 -12.83
C ARG A 366 18.97 46.22 -12.10
N GLY A 367 18.95 45.92 -10.82
CA GLY A 367 17.82 46.24 -9.94
C GLY A 367 17.64 47.77 -9.87
N GLU A 368 16.43 48.23 -10.07
CA GLU A 368 16.07 49.64 -9.92
C GLU A 368 15.13 49.79 -8.72
N ARG A 369 15.31 50.82 -7.92
CA ARG A 369 14.50 51.05 -6.72
C ARG A 369 13.02 51.16 -7.08
N GLY A 370 12.19 50.31 -6.54
CA GLY A 370 10.75 50.26 -6.81
C GLY A 370 10.36 49.50 -8.07
N SER A 371 11.31 48.86 -8.78
CA SER A 371 10.99 47.92 -9.85
C SER A 371 10.56 46.57 -9.24
N ASN A 372 9.64 45.87 -9.91
CA ASN A 372 9.29 44.50 -9.61
C ASN A 372 10.13 43.55 -10.49
N LEU A 373 11.27 43.11 -9.97
CA LEU A 373 12.15 42.19 -10.71
C LEU A 373 11.71 40.75 -10.42
N SER A 374 11.02 40.15 -11.39
CA SER A 374 10.52 38.77 -11.27
C SER A 374 11.63 37.75 -11.55
N ALA A 375 11.84 36.82 -10.64
CA ALA A 375 12.72 35.68 -10.82
C ALA A 375 12.30 34.81 -12.01
N GLU A 376 10.98 34.61 -12.21
CA GLU A 376 10.41 33.83 -13.30
C GLU A 376 10.71 34.50 -14.67
N ASP A 377 10.61 35.83 -14.77
CA ASP A 377 10.90 36.55 -16.02
C ASP A 377 12.40 36.47 -16.34
N LEU A 378 13.28 36.54 -15.36
CA LEU A 378 14.72 36.33 -15.54
C LEU A 378 15.05 34.96 -16.10
N VAL A 379 14.50 33.91 -15.49
CA VAL A 379 14.67 32.50 -15.92
C VAL A 379 14.11 32.34 -17.34
N ALA A 380 12.91 32.86 -17.62
CA ALA A 380 12.29 32.79 -18.94
C ALA A 380 13.11 33.51 -20.02
N THR A 381 13.74 34.64 -19.66
CA THR A 381 14.62 35.37 -20.59
C THR A 381 15.89 34.58 -20.92
N ALA A 382 16.51 33.93 -19.90
CA ALA A 382 17.67 33.08 -20.10
C ALA A 382 17.33 31.83 -20.91
N ASP A 383 16.15 31.23 -20.69
CA ASP A 383 15.66 30.09 -21.45
C ASP A 383 15.41 30.42 -22.93
N GLN A 384 14.83 31.61 -23.24
CA GLN A 384 14.69 32.08 -24.60
C GLN A 384 16.07 32.24 -25.30
N ALA A 385 17.07 32.74 -24.58
CA ALA A 385 18.43 32.85 -25.09
C ALA A 385 19.05 31.46 -25.33
N LEU A 386 18.86 30.51 -24.42
CA LEU A 386 19.30 29.12 -24.59
C LEU A 386 18.64 28.47 -25.81
N TYR A 387 17.34 28.64 -25.96
CA TYR A 387 16.62 28.14 -27.13
C TYR A 387 17.19 28.71 -28.45
N ALA A 388 17.51 29.99 -28.47
CA ALA A 388 18.16 30.63 -29.61
C ALA A 388 19.56 30.03 -29.86
N ALA A 389 20.35 29.75 -28.83
CA ALA A 389 21.65 29.08 -28.94
C ALA A 389 21.53 27.70 -29.60
N LYS A 390 20.60 26.88 -29.12
CA LYS A 390 20.32 25.56 -29.71
C LYS A 390 19.91 25.63 -31.18
N ARG A 391 19.06 26.57 -31.55
CA ARG A 391 18.62 26.78 -32.96
C ARG A 391 19.70 27.33 -33.87
N SER A 392 20.63 28.11 -33.36
CA SER A 392 21.70 28.73 -34.14
C SER A 392 22.88 27.81 -34.41
N GLY A 393 22.81 26.51 -34.01
CA GLY A 393 23.85 25.53 -34.32
C GLY A 393 24.56 24.98 -33.08
N ARG A 394 24.04 25.19 -31.89
CA ARG A 394 24.57 24.65 -30.61
C ARG A 394 26.00 25.11 -30.28
N ASN A 395 26.61 24.58 -29.22
CA ASN A 395 27.95 24.86 -28.73
C ASN A 395 28.27 26.38 -28.72
N ARG A 396 27.36 27.18 -28.15
CA ARG A 396 27.48 28.64 -28.11
C ARG A 396 26.73 29.27 -26.97
N VAL A 397 27.10 30.51 -26.70
CA VAL A 397 26.42 31.40 -25.76
C VAL A 397 25.60 32.43 -26.54
N ILE A 398 24.34 32.59 -26.15
CA ILE A 398 23.52 33.73 -26.60
C ILE A 398 23.10 34.54 -25.38
N TYR A 399 23.25 35.87 -25.52
CA TYR A 399 22.81 36.83 -24.50
C TYR A 399 21.55 37.55 -24.97
N THR A 400 20.54 37.62 -24.08
CA THR A 400 19.32 38.42 -24.32
C THR A 400 19.15 39.43 -23.19
N ASN A 401 18.85 40.69 -23.54
CA ASN A 401 18.54 41.70 -22.54
C ASN A 401 17.21 41.36 -21.84
N HIS A 402 17.21 41.41 -20.52
CA HIS A 402 15.96 41.39 -19.78
C HIS A 402 15.29 42.77 -19.86
N TRP A 403 14.08 42.81 -20.39
CA TRP A 403 13.29 44.02 -20.40
C TRP A 403 12.39 44.03 -19.16
N LEU A 404 12.63 44.96 -18.24
CA LEU A 404 11.68 45.26 -17.18
C LEU A 404 10.39 45.71 -17.87
N ASN A 405 9.36 44.88 -17.80
CA ASN A 405 8.04 45.19 -18.31
C ASN A 405 7.40 46.33 -17.49
N ALA A 406 7.75 47.60 -17.84
CA ALA A 406 6.89 48.73 -17.56
C ALA A 406 5.69 48.63 -18.49
N GLY A 407 4.67 47.86 -18.09
CA GLY A 407 3.27 48.00 -18.53
C GLY A 407 2.99 48.10 -20.03
N HIS A 408 3.54 47.25 -20.93
CA HIS A 408 3.05 47.13 -22.30
C HIS A 408 3.15 45.71 -22.86
N SER A 409 2.08 45.33 -23.44
CA SER A 409 1.67 44.19 -24.24
C SER A 409 2.74 43.41 -25.02
N ARG A 410 2.59 42.07 -25.00
CA ARG A 410 3.23 41.08 -25.87
C ARG A 410 3.22 41.45 -27.35
N THR A 411 4.17 42.20 -27.86
CA THR A 411 4.52 42.22 -29.30
C THR A 411 5.79 43.05 -29.53
N ALA A 412 6.98 42.46 -29.38
CA ALA A 412 8.18 42.91 -30.07
C ALA A 412 9.20 41.78 -30.11
N LEU A 413 9.24 41.05 -31.22
CA LEU A 413 10.32 40.14 -31.58
C LEU A 413 11.64 40.94 -31.56
N ALA A 414 12.48 40.69 -30.56
CA ALA A 414 13.78 41.33 -30.42
C ALA A 414 14.71 40.92 -31.58
N LYS A 415 15.32 41.90 -32.20
CA LYS A 415 16.40 41.69 -33.15
C LYS A 415 17.58 40.99 -32.48
N VAL A 416 17.82 39.74 -32.86
CA VAL A 416 19.04 39.00 -32.52
C VAL A 416 20.21 39.74 -33.16
N GLN A 417 21.05 40.43 -32.38
CA GLN A 417 22.33 40.95 -32.83
C GLN A 417 23.40 39.89 -32.56
N ALA A 418 23.92 39.28 -33.62
CA ALA A 418 25.15 38.51 -33.59
C ALA A 418 26.34 39.43 -33.30
N PRO A 419 27.39 38.98 -32.57
CA PRO A 419 28.59 39.76 -32.40
C PRO A 419 29.32 39.97 -33.75
N PRO A 420 30.01 41.09 -33.97
CA PRO A 420 30.82 41.31 -35.16
C PRO A 420 31.96 40.26 -35.21
N ALA A 421 32.29 39.84 -36.43
CA ALA A 421 33.28 38.85 -36.79
C ALA A 421 34.71 39.17 -36.31
#